data_d7196f56b2d694a0e1450da367327488
#
_entry.id   d7196f56b2d694a0e1450da367327488
#
_cell.length_a   1.000
_cell.length_b   1.000
_cell.length_c   1.000
_cell.angle_alpha   90.00
_cell.angle_beta   90.00
_cell.angle_gamma   90.00
#
_symmetry.space_group_name_H-M   'P 1'
#
loop_
_entity.id
_entity.type
_entity.pdbx_description
1 polymer ?
#
loop_
_entity_poly.entity_id
_entity_poly.type
_entity_poly.pdbx_seq_one_letter_code
_entity_poly.pdbx_strand_id
1 'polypeptide(L)'
;MNASADTRPPVLLVTGDFVRTGGMDVANYGLAKYLARYGGPLHLVTHRVAPELAAFPNVHVHLVPRPGGSPFLGAPLLASTGRRWAGYVAAMGGRVIVNGGNCGAEDVNWVHYVHAVFQAPPEKKLLRRLKACAAGRVYRAQERERIRMAKVVIANSERTRKDLIERLDVRADLVKVVYYGTDPDQFRPGTFEERVDVRRELGAVESEPLVAFVGALGDRRKGFDVLFEAWSSLVQRGWDGLLVVIGRGAELEQWRARAEAARPAMRVRFLGFRSDVDRILRGCDALVAPTRYEAYGLGVHEALCCGVPALVSERAGVAEVYPKALKPLLIQDPESPAQVASALERWRNGELDWRARVLDLSKDLRTRSWEEMARNFVDTITG
;
A
#
# COMPACT_ATOMS: atom_id res chain seq x y z
N MET A 1 19.47 -15.31 37.88
CA MET A 1 18.03 -15.04 37.74
C MET A 1 17.58 -15.82 36.51
N ASN A 2 16.92 -16.98 36.71
CA ASN A 2 16.38 -17.77 35.63
C ASN A 2 15.20 -17.00 34.99
N ALA A 3 15.38 -16.50 33.78
CA ALA A 3 14.26 -16.09 32.98
C ALA A 3 13.39 -17.35 32.77
N SER A 4 12.19 -17.37 33.34
CA SER A 4 11.21 -18.40 33.05
C SER A 4 11.03 -18.45 31.54
N ALA A 5 11.34 -19.60 30.92
CA ALA A 5 11.16 -19.78 29.49
C ALA A 5 9.69 -19.44 29.17
N ASP A 6 9.45 -18.51 28.28
CA ASP A 6 8.10 -18.17 27.82
C ASP A 6 7.49 -19.44 27.21
N THR A 7 6.46 -19.97 27.87
CA THR A 7 5.80 -21.23 27.48
C THR A 7 4.82 -21.07 26.32
N ARG A 8 4.62 -19.85 25.83
CA ARG A 8 3.74 -19.60 24.69
C ARG A 8 4.32 -20.20 23.40
N PRO A 9 3.47 -20.75 22.52
CA PRO A 9 3.93 -21.28 21.24
C PRO A 9 4.62 -20.21 20.41
N PRO A 10 5.72 -20.54 19.69
CA PRO A 10 6.43 -19.60 18.86
C PRO A 10 5.60 -19.19 17.64
N VAL A 11 5.88 -18.00 17.11
CA VAL A 11 5.32 -17.52 15.84
C VAL A 11 6.43 -17.27 14.84
N LEU A 12 6.24 -17.71 13.61
CA LEU A 12 7.12 -17.40 12.48
C LEU A 12 6.43 -16.43 11.53
N LEU A 13 7.12 -15.36 11.15
CA LEU A 13 6.75 -14.51 10.02
C LEU A 13 7.81 -14.61 8.92
N VAL A 14 7.35 -14.87 7.66
CA VAL A 14 8.21 -14.92 6.47
C VAL A 14 7.79 -13.85 5.48
N THR A 15 8.58 -12.78 5.37
CA THR A 15 8.34 -11.69 4.41
C THR A 15 9.63 -11.06 3.92
N GLY A 16 9.57 -10.28 2.84
CA GLY A 16 10.73 -9.58 2.31
C GLY A 16 11.38 -8.63 3.30
N ASP A 17 10.59 -7.74 3.88
CA ASP A 17 11.11 -6.67 4.72
C ASP A 17 10.15 -6.37 5.91
N PHE A 18 10.73 -6.07 7.09
CA PHE A 18 10.04 -5.54 8.27
C PHE A 18 10.55 -4.13 8.55
N VAL A 19 10.10 -3.16 7.75
CA VAL A 19 10.55 -1.77 7.85
C VAL A 19 9.36 -0.79 7.85
N ARG A 20 9.60 0.44 8.27
CA ARG A 20 8.56 1.47 8.41
C ARG A 20 8.28 2.25 7.11
N THR A 21 8.70 1.72 5.96
CA THR A 21 8.54 2.38 4.65
C THR A 21 7.90 1.42 3.65
N GLY A 22 6.89 1.91 2.91
CA GLY A 22 6.13 1.08 1.97
C GLY A 22 4.91 0.42 2.62
N GLY A 23 3.77 0.37 1.90
CA GLY A 23 2.49 -0.03 2.48
C GLY A 23 2.47 -1.44 3.06
N MET A 24 2.98 -2.43 2.31
CA MET A 24 3.05 -3.82 2.76
C MET A 24 4.03 -4.00 3.92
N ASP A 25 5.20 -3.38 3.82
CA ASP A 25 6.27 -3.57 4.81
C ASP A 25 5.91 -2.94 6.15
N VAL A 26 5.20 -1.81 6.15
CA VAL A 26 4.66 -1.17 7.38
C VAL A 26 3.61 -2.07 8.05
N ALA A 27 2.75 -2.73 7.27
CA ALA A 27 1.76 -3.66 7.82
C ALA A 27 2.45 -4.88 8.48
N ASN A 28 3.44 -5.46 7.81
CA ASN A 28 4.25 -6.56 8.36
C ASN A 28 5.00 -6.12 9.63
N TYR A 29 5.58 -4.92 9.62
CA TYR A 29 6.23 -4.34 10.79
C TYR A 29 5.23 -4.16 11.94
N GLY A 30 4.03 -3.66 11.68
CA GLY A 30 2.97 -3.47 12.69
C GLY A 30 2.57 -4.78 13.36
N LEU A 31 2.32 -5.84 12.58
CA LEU A 31 2.03 -7.16 13.10
C LEU A 31 3.19 -7.74 13.92
N ALA A 32 4.41 -7.66 13.39
CA ALA A 32 5.60 -8.16 14.08
C ALA A 32 5.84 -7.43 15.41
N LYS A 33 5.64 -6.10 15.44
CA LYS A 33 5.77 -5.28 16.66
C LYS A 33 4.72 -5.65 17.71
N TYR A 34 3.49 -5.92 17.31
CA TYR A 34 2.43 -6.40 18.19
C TYR A 34 2.80 -7.76 18.79
N LEU A 35 3.18 -8.72 17.95
CA LEU A 35 3.59 -10.06 18.41
C LEU A 35 4.83 -10.03 19.31
N ALA A 36 5.78 -9.13 19.04
CA ALA A 36 6.95 -8.94 19.90
C ALA A 36 6.58 -8.41 21.30
N ARG A 37 5.52 -7.59 21.40
CA ARG A 37 5.06 -7.03 22.68
C ARG A 37 4.20 -7.99 23.49
N TYR A 38 3.30 -8.69 22.83
CA TYR A 38 2.21 -9.42 23.47
C TYR A 38 2.27 -10.94 23.25
N GLY A 39 3.11 -11.40 22.31
CA GLY A 39 3.29 -12.80 21.97
C GLY A 39 4.43 -13.50 22.71
N GLY A 40 4.65 -14.77 22.36
CA GLY A 40 5.78 -15.58 22.75
C GLY A 40 7.00 -15.37 21.84
N PRO A 41 7.91 -16.38 21.71
CA PRO A 41 9.05 -16.31 20.82
C PRO A 41 8.64 -16.00 19.37
N LEU A 42 9.23 -14.97 18.78
CA LEU A 42 8.93 -14.50 17.43
C LEU A 42 10.14 -14.70 16.50
N HIS A 43 9.97 -15.54 15.49
CA HIS A 43 10.98 -15.77 14.46
C HIS A 43 10.65 -14.95 13.21
N LEU A 44 11.61 -14.16 12.72
CA LEU A 44 11.47 -13.33 11.52
C LEU A 44 12.45 -13.81 10.44
N VAL A 45 11.94 -14.40 9.36
CA VAL A 45 12.74 -14.73 8.16
C VAL A 45 12.54 -13.62 7.14
N THR A 46 13.62 -12.86 6.87
CA THR A 46 13.51 -11.59 6.12
C THR A 46 14.85 -11.18 5.50
N HIS A 47 14.80 -10.24 4.54
CA HIS A 47 15.99 -9.58 4.02
C HIS A 47 16.40 -8.36 4.85
N ARG A 48 15.43 -7.63 5.43
CA ARG A 48 15.67 -6.42 6.23
C ARG A 48 14.70 -6.35 7.40
N VAL A 49 15.20 -5.88 8.53
CA VAL A 49 14.41 -5.65 9.74
C VAL A 49 14.80 -4.30 10.35
N ALA A 50 13.80 -3.57 10.86
CA ALA A 50 14.05 -2.34 11.60
C ALA A 50 14.79 -2.63 12.93
N PRO A 51 15.83 -1.85 13.28
CA PRO A 51 16.64 -2.11 14.46
C PRO A 51 15.83 -2.20 15.75
N GLU A 52 14.83 -1.34 15.91
CA GLU A 52 13.96 -1.31 17.09
C GLU A 52 13.09 -2.57 17.22
N LEU A 53 12.74 -3.24 16.11
CA LEU A 53 12.04 -4.52 16.13
C LEU A 53 12.98 -5.66 16.49
N ALA A 54 14.19 -5.66 15.96
CA ALA A 54 15.21 -6.66 16.27
C ALA A 54 15.70 -6.59 17.72
N ALA A 55 15.52 -5.46 18.41
CA ALA A 55 15.95 -5.24 19.79
C ALA A 55 15.03 -5.89 20.84
N PHE A 56 13.84 -6.40 20.46
CA PHE A 56 12.98 -7.10 21.40
C PHE A 56 13.61 -8.44 21.82
N PRO A 57 13.63 -8.77 23.13
CA PRO A 57 14.37 -9.95 23.65
C PRO A 57 13.79 -11.29 23.16
N ASN A 58 12.52 -11.34 22.76
CA ASN A 58 11.84 -12.53 22.25
C ASN A 58 11.82 -12.59 20.71
N VAL A 59 12.52 -11.66 20.02
CA VAL A 59 12.59 -11.64 18.54
C VAL A 59 13.88 -12.28 18.05
N HIS A 60 13.74 -13.31 17.24
CA HIS A 60 14.83 -14.07 16.62
C HIS A 60 14.86 -13.78 15.11
N VAL A 61 15.84 -12.99 14.68
CA VAL A 61 15.95 -12.56 13.28
C VAL A 61 16.82 -13.54 12.48
N HIS A 62 16.28 -14.04 11.37
CA HIS A 62 16.94 -14.92 10.40
C HIS A 62 17.12 -14.15 9.10
N LEU A 63 18.23 -13.41 8.99
CA LEU A 63 18.53 -12.61 7.80
C LEU A 63 18.86 -13.49 6.60
N VAL A 64 18.21 -13.21 5.49
CA VAL A 64 18.41 -13.89 4.21
C VAL A 64 19.08 -12.95 3.22
N PRO A 65 20.18 -13.35 2.56
CA PRO A 65 20.82 -12.52 1.55
C PRO A 65 19.90 -12.13 0.39
N ARG A 66 20.10 -10.91 -0.14
CA ARG A 66 19.48 -10.45 -1.38
C ARG A 66 20.61 -10.09 -2.38
N PRO A 67 21.16 -11.08 -3.10
CA PRO A 67 22.32 -10.87 -3.97
C PRO A 67 22.06 -9.74 -4.99
N GLY A 68 23.01 -8.81 -5.08
CA GLY A 68 22.90 -7.63 -5.96
C GLY A 68 21.67 -6.74 -5.68
N GLY A 69 21.05 -6.84 -4.51
CA GLY A 69 19.80 -6.13 -4.19
C GLY A 69 18.59 -6.63 -4.98
N SER A 70 18.73 -7.72 -5.76
CA SER A 70 17.70 -8.23 -6.66
C SER A 70 16.64 -9.04 -5.90
N PRO A 71 15.36 -8.63 -5.92
CA PRO A 71 14.26 -9.43 -5.37
C PRO A 71 14.16 -10.81 -6.02
N PHE A 72 14.48 -10.90 -7.32
CA PHE A 72 14.40 -12.15 -8.08
C PHE A 72 15.42 -13.20 -7.58
N LEU A 73 16.64 -12.76 -7.22
CA LEU A 73 17.66 -13.65 -6.65
C LEU A 73 17.43 -13.93 -5.15
N GLY A 74 16.83 -12.99 -4.43
CA GLY A 74 16.52 -13.15 -3.01
C GLY A 74 15.33 -14.07 -2.73
N ALA A 75 14.31 -14.08 -3.59
CA ALA A 75 13.06 -14.80 -3.35
C ALA A 75 13.24 -16.34 -3.16
N PRO A 76 14.05 -17.06 -3.95
CA PRO A 76 14.30 -18.49 -3.71
C PRO A 76 14.98 -18.77 -2.36
N LEU A 77 15.91 -17.91 -1.96
CA LEU A 77 16.62 -18.04 -0.69
C LEU A 77 15.66 -17.78 0.48
N LEU A 78 14.81 -16.74 0.37
CA LEU A 78 13.76 -16.45 1.35
C LEU A 78 12.81 -17.64 1.49
N ALA A 79 12.33 -18.20 0.38
CA ALA A 79 11.43 -19.34 0.38
C ALA A 79 12.06 -20.60 1.01
N SER A 80 13.34 -20.88 0.71
CA SER A 80 14.05 -22.05 1.26
C SER A 80 14.24 -21.91 2.77
N THR A 81 14.75 -20.76 3.23
CA THR A 81 14.93 -20.47 4.65
C THR A 81 13.58 -20.45 5.38
N GLY A 82 12.54 -19.85 4.77
CA GLY A 82 11.19 -19.82 5.30
C GLY A 82 10.62 -21.21 5.55
N ARG A 83 10.71 -22.12 4.57
CA ARG A 83 10.23 -23.50 4.73
C ARG A 83 10.97 -24.26 5.84
N ARG A 84 12.28 -24.08 5.97
CA ARG A 84 13.06 -24.71 7.03
C ARG A 84 12.57 -24.28 8.41
N TRP A 85 12.38 -22.97 8.60
CA TRP A 85 11.90 -22.43 9.87
C TRP A 85 10.41 -22.73 10.10
N ALA A 86 9.60 -22.80 9.05
CA ALA A 86 8.20 -23.22 9.14
C ALA A 86 8.08 -24.64 9.72
N GLY A 87 8.88 -25.59 9.21
CA GLY A 87 8.92 -26.94 9.78
C GLY A 87 9.34 -26.98 11.25
N TYR A 88 10.35 -26.18 11.62
CA TYR A 88 10.81 -26.10 13.01
C TYR A 88 9.71 -25.53 13.95
N VAL A 89 9.11 -24.39 13.59
CA VAL A 89 8.09 -23.71 14.39
C VAL A 89 6.80 -24.57 14.49
N ALA A 90 6.39 -25.18 13.37
CA ALA A 90 5.23 -26.08 13.36
C ALA A 90 5.41 -27.31 14.27
N ALA A 91 6.63 -27.90 14.31
CA ALA A 91 6.95 -29.02 15.20
C ALA A 91 6.89 -28.63 16.70
N MET A 92 7.02 -27.35 17.02
CA MET A 92 6.84 -26.79 18.36
C MET A 92 5.39 -26.38 18.68
N GLY A 93 4.43 -26.69 17.81
CA GLY A 93 3.03 -26.28 17.95
C GLY A 93 2.81 -24.79 17.69
N GLY A 94 3.77 -24.11 17.06
CA GLY A 94 3.72 -22.68 16.78
C GLY A 94 2.93 -22.35 15.50
N ARG A 95 2.73 -21.03 15.27
CA ARG A 95 2.01 -20.51 14.10
C ARG A 95 2.99 -20.05 13.03
N VAL A 96 2.65 -20.31 11.77
CA VAL A 96 3.47 -19.94 10.62
C VAL A 96 2.67 -19.00 9.71
N ILE A 97 3.15 -17.77 9.56
CA ILE A 97 2.52 -16.73 8.75
C ILE A 97 3.48 -16.36 7.61
N VAL A 98 3.02 -16.51 6.38
CA VAL A 98 3.79 -16.16 5.18
C VAL A 98 3.06 -15.13 4.33
N ASN A 99 3.78 -14.38 3.49
CA ASN A 99 3.18 -13.36 2.64
C ASN A 99 3.09 -13.82 1.19
N GLY A 100 1.87 -14.00 0.70
CA GLY A 100 1.57 -14.25 -0.71
C GLY A 100 2.42 -15.38 -1.31
N GLY A 101 3.07 -15.08 -2.42
CA GLY A 101 3.96 -16.03 -3.11
C GLY A 101 5.38 -16.13 -2.53
N ASN A 102 5.72 -15.54 -1.40
CA ASN A 102 7.09 -15.54 -0.86
C ASN A 102 7.55 -16.91 -0.38
N CYS A 103 6.68 -17.64 0.29
CA CYS A 103 6.96 -18.97 0.82
C CYS A 103 5.69 -19.83 0.83
N GLY A 104 5.82 -21.14 0.62
CA GLY A 104 4.72 -22.08 0.82
C GLY A 104 4.69 -22.52 2.29
N ALA A 105 3.54 -22.38 2.93
CA ALA A 105 3.22 -22.91 4.26
C ALA A 105 1.74 -23.25 4.34
N GLU A 106 1.39 -24.28 5.15
CA GLU A 106 0.02 -24.76 5.25
C GLU A 106 -0.84 -24.00 6.27
N ASP A 107 -0.24 -23.11 7.07
CA ASP A 107 -0.96 -22.48 8.18
C ASP A 107 -1.66 -21.18 7.73
N VAL A 108 -0.98 -20.04 7.73
CA VAL A 108 -1.57 -18.74 7.40
C VAL A 108 -0.82 -18.08 6.25
N ASN A 109 -1.56 -17.58 5.27
CA ASN A 109 -1.00 -16.75 4.19
C ASN A 109 -1.64 -15.36 4.21
N TRP A 110 -0.85 -14.33 4.49
CA TRP A 110 -1.29 -12.95 4.44
C TRP A 110 -1.01 -12.34 3.08
N VAL A 111 -2.06 -12.07 2.31
CA VAL A 111 -1.95 -11.59 0.94
C VAL A 111 -2.13 -10.10 0.87
N HIS A 112 -1.07 -9.40 0.50
CA HIS A 112 -1.06 -7.94 0.34
C HIS A 112 -1.35 -7.49 -1.08
N TYR A 113 -1.17 -8.38 -2.06
CA TYR A 113 -1.27 -8.10 -3.48
C TYR A 113 -1.46 -9.40 -4.27
N VAL A 114 -2.29 -9.37 -5.32
CA VAL A 114 -2.51 -10.51 -6.23
C VAL A 114 -1.91 -10.21 -7.59
N HIS A 115 -0.76 -10.81 -7.89
CA HIS A 115 -0.02 -10.52 -9.13
C HIS A 115 -0.76 -11.00 -10.41
N ALA A 116 -1.71 -11.91 -10.27
CA ALA A 116 -2.51 -12.39 -11.39
C ALA A 116 -3.48 -11.34 -11.95
N VAL A 117 -3.81 -10.29 -11.16
CA VAL A 117 -4.83 -9.31 -11.53
C VAL A 117 -4.30 -8.23 -12.47
N PHE A 118 -3.07 -7.78 -12.28
CA PHE A 118 -2.50 -6.72 -13.09
C PHE A 118 -1.31 -7.22 -13.90
N GLN A 119 -1.41 -7.07 -15.21
CA GLN A 119 -0.30 -7.33 -16.13
C GLN A 119 0.25 -5.98 -16.62
N ALA A 120 1.52 -5.73 -16.32
CA ALA A 120 2.20 -4.57 -16.87
C ALA A 120 2.21 -4.62 -18.41
N PRO A 121 2.13 -3.47 -19.10
CA PRO A 121 2.27 -3.41 -20.54
C PRO A 121 3.53 -4.13 -21.00
N PRO A 122 3.52 -4.81 -22.16
CA PRO A 122 4.64 -5.59 -22.62
C PRO A 122 5.87 -4.71 -22.89
N GLU A 123 7.04 -5.19 -22.49
CA GLU A 123 8.35 -4.62 -22.82
C GLU A 123 8.49 -4.39 -24.33
N LYS A 124 9.08 -3.26 -24.75
CA LYS A 124 9.27 -2.92 -26.18
C LYS A 124 10.24 -3.88 -26.91
N LYS A 125 11.20 -4.49 -26.20
CA LYS A 125 12.18 -5.42 -26.79
C LYS A 125 11.68 -6.86 -26.73
N LEU A 126 11.52 -7.53 -27.88
CA LEU A 126 10.93 -8.86 -28.03
C LEU A 126 11.52 -9.92 -27.09
N LEU A 127 12.85 -10.04 -27.02
CA LEU A 127 13.53 -11.00 -26.15
C LEU A 127 13.28 -10.75 -24.65
N ARG A 128 13.27 -9.47 -24.23
CA ARG A 128 12.93 -9.12 -22.84
C ARG A 128 11.47 -9.42 -22.56
N ARG A 129 10.58 -9.16 -23.52
CA ARG A 129 9.15 -9.49 -23.43
C ARG A 129 8.93 -10.99 -23.24
N LEU A 130 9.57 -11.85 -24.03
CA LEU A 130 9.43 -13.31 -23.91
C LEU A 130 9.93 -13.81 -22.54
N LYS A 131 11.10 -13.33 -22.08
CA LYS A 131 11.63 -13.66 -20.74
C LYS A 131 10.70 -13.18 -19.61
N ALA A 132 10.21 -11.96 -19.70
CA ALA A 132 9.27 -11.40 -18.71
C ALA A 132 7.95 -12.17 -18.67
N CYS A 133 7.42 -12.57 -19.85
CA CYS A 133 6.21 -13.39 -19.93
C CYS A 133 6.39 -14.77 -19.30
N ALA A 134 7.50 -15.45 -19.59
CA ALA A 134 7.80 -16.76 -19.02
C ALA A 134 8.01 -16.70 -17.51
N ALA A 135 8.84 -15.76 -17.03
CA ALA A 135 9.05 -15.54 -15.61
C ALA A 135 7.75 -15.17 -14.87
N GLY A 136 6.92 -14.31 -15.48
CA GLY A 136 5.62 -13.94 -14.94
C GLY A 136 4.64 -15.10 -14.83
N ARG A 137 4.65 -16.03 -15.80
CA ARG A 137 3.82 -17.25 -15.75
C ARG A 137 4.24 -18.16 -14.60
N VAL A 138 5.55 -18.42 -14.47
CA VAL A 138 6.09 -19.25 -13.38
C VAL A 138 5.77 -18.63 -12.03
N TYR A 139 6.00 -17.33 -11.89
CA TYR A 139 5.72 -16.61 -10.64
C TYR A 139 4.23 -16.68 -10.23
N ARG A 140 3.31 -16.44 -11.16
CA ARG A 140 1.86 -16.53 -10.90
C ARG A 140 1.42 -17.97 -10.57
N ALA A 141 2.00 -18.98 -11.21
CA ALA A 141 1.71 -20.37 -10.87
C ALA A 141 2.16 -20.71 -9.44
N GLN A 142 3.37 -20.29 -9.07
CA GLN A 142 3.90 -20.47 -7.71
C GLN A 142 3.09 -19.67 -6.67
N GLU A 143 2.68 -18.44 -6.98
CA GLU A 143 1.81 -17.63 -6.10
C GLU A 143 0.50 -18.37 -5.82
N ARG A 144 -0.17 -18.84 -6.90
CA ARG A 144 -1.42 -19.58 -6.80
C ARG A 144 -1.29 -20.84 -5.93
N GLU A 145 -0.26 -21.64 -6.19
CA GLU A 145 0.01 -22.88 -5.44
C GLU A 145 0.25 -22.57 -3.96
N ARG A 146 1.15 -21.63 -3.65
CA ARG A 146 1.54 -21.31 -2.27
C ARG A 146 0.42 -20.70 -1.46
N ILE A 147 -0.43 -19.87 -2.06
CA ILE A 147 -1.59 -19.29 -1.36
C ILE A 147 -2.64 -20.37 -1.10
N ARG A 148 -2.88 -21.29 -2.03
CA ARG A 148 -3.88 -22.36 -1.88
C ARG A 148 -3.49 -23.44 -0.88
N MET A 149 -2.22 -23.54 -0.50
CA MET A 149 -1.76 -24.47 0.54
C MET A 149 -2.22 -24.05 1.94
N ALA A 150 -2.50 -22.76 2.17
CA ALA A 150 -2.79 -22.22 3.49
C ALA A 150 -4.19 -22.63 3.99
N LYS A 151 -4.29 -22.95 5.27
CA LYS A 151 -5.56 -23.22 5.97
C LYS A 151 -6.37 -21.94 6.20
N VAL A 152 -5.67 -20.80 6.37
CA VAL A 152 -6.28 -19.48 6.50
C VAL A 152 -5.55 -18.50 5.57
N VAL A 153 -6.32 -17.77 4.77
CA VAL A 153 -5.81 -16.74 3.90
C VAL A 153 -6.35 -15.39 4.35
N ILE A 154 -5.47 -14.46 4.70
CA ILE A 154 -5.85 -13.11 5.11
C ILE A 154 -5.70 -12.16 3.93
N ALA A 155 -6.78 -11.49 3.56
CA ALA A 155 -6.82 -10.43 2.56
C ALA A 155 -6.86 -9.06 3.26
N ASN A 156 -6.27 -8.04 2.64
CA ASN A 156 -6.26 -6.68 3.18
C ASN A 156 -7.49 -5.83 2.77
N SER A 157 -8.40 -6.40 1.98
CA SER A 157 -9.65 -5.77 1.51
C SER A 157 -10.61 -6.82 0.94
N GLU A 158 -11.90 -6.49 0.82
CA GLU A 158 -12.86 -7.32 0.08
C GLU A 158 -12.48 -7.43 -1.41
N ARG A 159 -11.89 -6.37 -1.97
CA ARG A 159 -11.33 -6.42 -3.33
C ARG A 159 -10.28 -7.53 -3.46
N THR A 160 -9.30 -7.57 -2.56
CA THR A 160 -8.28 -8.62 -2.55
C THR A 160 -8.89 -10.00 -2.31
N ARG A 161 -9.88 -10.10 -1.40
CA ARG A 161 -10.65 -11.34 -1.19
C ARG A 161 -11.29 -11.83 -2.48
N LYS A 162 -11.98 -10.96 -3.20
CA LYS A 162 -12.58 -11.26 -4.50
C LYS A 162 -11.54 -11.75 -5.51
N ASP A 163 -10.42 -11.04 -5.62
CA ASP A 163 -9.33 -11.41 -6.54
C ASP A 163 -8.72 -12.79 -6.20
N LEU A 164 -8.58 -13.12 -4.91
CA LEU A 164 -8.12 -14.44 -4.46
C LEU A 164 -9.06 -15.56 -4.89
N ILE A 165 -10.36 -15.36 -4.72
CA ILE A 165 -11.39 -16.36 -5.06
C ILE A 165 -11.48 -16.50 -6.59
N GLU A 166 -11.65 -15.40 -7.31
CA GLU A 166 -11.96 -15.42 -8.75
C GLU A 166 -10.71 -15.70 -9.64
N ARG A 167 -9.52 -15.25 -9.22
CA ARG A 167 -8.30 -15.33 -10.04
C ARG A 167 -7.36 -16.44 -9.65
N LEU A 168 -7.36 -16.82 -8.37
CA LEU A 168 -6.47 -17.85 -7.86
C LEU A 168 -7.21 -19.13 -7.42
N ASP A 169 -8.55 -19.19 -7.54
CA ASP A 169 -9.42 -20.29 -7.08
C ASP A 169 -9.16 -20.66 -5.59
N VAL A 170 -8.95 -19.66 -4.74
CA VAL A 170 -8.90 -19.89 -3.30
C VAL A 170 -10.31 -20.10 -2.79
N ARG A 171 -10.52 -21.11 -1.95
CA ARG A 171 -11.83 -21.38 -1.34
C ARG A 171 -12.28 -20.17 -0.50
N ALA A 172 -13.53 -19.73 -0.70
CA ALA A 172 -14.08 -18.53 -0.08
C ALA A 172 -14.14 -18.59 1.45
N ASP A 173 -14.36 -19.80 2.02
CA ASP A 173 -14.43 -20.04 3.46
C ASP A 173 -13.08 -19.89 4.18
N LEU A 174 -11.97 -20.06 3.44
CA LEU A 174 -10.60 -19.89 3.95
C LEU A 174 -10.16 -18.42 3.93
N VAL A 175 -10.82 -17.55 3.15
CA VAL A 175 -10.38 -16.15 3.01
C VAL A 175 -11.11 -15.25 4.00
N LYS A 176 -10.33 -14.63 4.88
CA LYS A 176 -10.79 -13.64 5.85
C LYS A 176 -10.22 -12.27 5.51
N VAL A 177 -10.94 -11.20 5.84
CA VAL A 177 -10.49 -9.82 5.57
C VAL A 177 -10.03 -9.17 6.86
N VAL A 178 -8.80 -8.65 6.84
CA VAL A 178 -8.25 -7.79 7.90
C VAL A 178 -7.70 -6.53 7.22
N TYR A 179 -8.42 -5.43 7.37
CA TYR A 179 -8.01 -4.15 6.79
C TYR A 179 -6.75 -3.61 7.46
N TYR A 180 -5.97 -2.84 6.71
CA TYR A 180 -4.79 -2.18 7.25
C TYR A 180 -5.16 -1.14 8.31
N GLY A 181 -4.23 -0.95 9.23
CA GLY A 181 -4.26 0.13 10.20
C GLY A 181 -3.58 1.40 9.70
N THR A 182 -3.53 2.39 10.57
CA THR A 182 -2.77 3.62 10.40
C THR A 182 -2.08 3.99 11.72
N ASP A 183 -1.15 4.95 11.65
CA ASP A 183 -0.66 5.65 12.83
C ASP A 183 -1.57 6.89 13.05
N PRO A 184 -2.47 6.87 14.05
CA PRO A 184 -3.46 7.94 14.23
C PRO A 184 -2.85 9.27 14.73
N ASP A 185 -1.65 9.25 15.26
CA ASP A 185 -0.93 10.45 15.70
C ASP A 185 -0.20 11.10 14.53
N GLN A 186 0.34 10.30 13.63
CA GLN A 186 1.02 10.74 12.42
C GLN A 186 0.00 11.21 11.37
N PHE A 187 -0.97 10.38 11.02
CA PHE A 187 -1.99 10.69 10.01
C PHE A 187 -3.27 11.21 10.68
N ARG A 188 -3.30 12.51 10.91
CA ARG A 188 -4.40 13.25 11.53
C ARG A 188 -4.74 14.52 10.76
N PRO A 189 -5.92 15.08 10.94
CA PRO A 189 -6.22 16.41 10.40
C PRO A 189 -5.21 17.45 10.90
N GLY A 190 -4.78 18.33 9.99
CA GLY A 190 -3.85 19.41 10.29
C GLY A 190 -4.51 20.60 10.93
N THR A 191 -3.73 21.43 11.64
CA THR A 191 -4.15 22.77 12.06
C THR A 191 -4.10 23.75 10.89
N PHE A 192 -4.68 24.93 11.08
CA PHE A 192 -4.60 26.01 10.09
C PHE A 192 -3.13 26.42 9.83
N GLU A 193 -2.33 26.52 10.87
CA GLU A 193 -0.93 26.91 10.80
C GLU A 193 -0.10 25.88 10.01
N GLU A 194 -0.26 24.58 10.34
CA GLU A 194 0.40 23.48 9.60
C GLU A 194 0.07 23.55 8.12
N ARG A 195 -1.20 23.83 7.79
CA ARG A 195 -1.63 23.95 6.39
C ARG A 195 -0.97 25.13 5.70
N VAL A 196 -0.95 26.30 6.32
CA VAL A 196 -0.33 27.54 5.78
C VAL A 196 1.18 27.33 5.53
N ASP A 197 1.88 26.72 6.49
CA ASP A 197 3.32 26.47 6.38
C ASP A 197 3.67 25.52 5.24
N VAL A 198 2.91 24.43 5.09
CA VAL A 198 3.11 23.49 3.97
C VAL A 198 2.82 24.16 2.63
N ARG A 199 1.75 24.93 2.51
CA ARG A 199 1.42 25.64 1.28
C ARG A 199 2.49 26.63 0.89
N ARG A 200 3.04 27.41 1.87
CA ARG A 200 4.15 28.33 1.67
C ARG A 200 5.40 27.60 1.17
N GLU A 201 5.78 26.48 1.80
CA GLU A 201 6.92 25.65 1.38
C GLU A 201 6.76 25.16 -0.07
N LEU A 202 5.55 24.75 -0.42
CA LEU A 202 5.23 24.25 -1.75
C LEU A 202 4.99 25.36 -2.78
N GLY A 203 5.03 26.64 -2.39
CA GLY A 203 4.78 27.79 -3.27
C GLY A 203 3.36 27.81 -3.84
N ALA A 204 2.41 27.27 -3.08
CA ALA A 204 1.00 27.37 -3.37
C ALA A 204 0.42 28.65 -2.78
N VAL A 205 -0.37 29.40 -3.55
CA VAL A 205 -1.13 30.53 -3.02
C VAL A 205 -2.37 30.04 -2.27
N GLU A 206 -2.91 30.88 -1.37
CA GLU A 206 -3.96 30.44 -0.45
C GLU A 206 -5.24 29.97 -1.15
N SER A 207 -5.65 30.62 -2.21
CA SER A 207 -6.88 30.31 -2.97
C SER A 207 -6.69 29.24 -4.05
N GLU A 208 -5.46 28.80 -4.32
CA GLU A 208 -5.13 27.84 -5.35
C GLU A 208 -5.41 26.43 -4.88
N PRO A 209 -6.13 25.58 -5.67
CA PRO A 209 -6.27 24.16 -5.36
C PRO A 209 -4.89 23.47 -5.33
N LEU A 210 -4.55 22.87 -4.17
CA LEU A 210 -3.35 22.06 -3.98
C LEU A 210 -3.71 20.59 -3.97
N VAL A 211 -3.41 19.88 -5.05
CA VAL A 211 -3.76 18.48 -5.26
C VAL A 211 -2.52 17.60 -5.16
N ALA A 212 -2.58 16.53 -4.35
CA ALA A 212 -1.50 15.58 -4.21
C ALA A 212 -1.70 14.33 -5.07
N PHE A 213 -0.60 13.78 -5.55
CA PHE A 213 -0.47 12.39 -6.01
C PHE A 213 0.63 11.71 -5.20
N VAL A 214 0.36 10.50 -4.69
CA VAL A 214 1.34 9.70 -3.95
C VAL A 214 1.52 8.34 -4.64
N GLY A 215 2.70 8.10 -5.21
CA GLY A 215 2.95 6.85 -5.90
C GLY A 215 4.27 6.77 -6.65
N ALA A 216 4.67 5.54 -7.02
CA ALA A 216 5.87 5.31 -7.81
C ALA A 216 5.67 5.73 -9.26
N LEU A 217 6.60 6.53 -9.81
CA LEU A 217 6.61 6.96 -11.20
C LEU A 217 7.28 5.90 -12.07
N GLY A 218 6.50 5.32 -12.99
CA GLY A 218 6.88 4.14 -13.79
C GLY A 218 6.08 2.89 -13.41
N ASP A 219 5.39 2.91 -12.28
CA ASP A 219 4.40 1.88 -11.94
C ASP A 219 3.04 2.23 -12.56
N ARG A 220 2.75 1.63 -13.69
CA ARG A 220 1.52 1.87 -14.46
C ARG A 220 0.23 1.58 -13.67
N ARG A 221 0.31 0.79 -12.60
CA ARG A 221 -0.84 0.55 -11.71
C ARG A 221 -1.34 1.83 -11.07
N LYS A 222 -0.43 2.76 -10.77
CA LYS A 222 -0.74 4.01 -10.05
C LYS A 222 -1.46 5.06 -10.91
N GLY A 223 -1.43 4.93 -12.26
CA GLY A 223 -2.19 5.77 -13.17
C GLY A 223 -1.70 7.21 -13.28
N PHE A 224 -0.42 7.49 -12.96
CA PHE A 224 0.13 8.85 -13.08
C PHE A 224 0.10 9.37 -14.51
N ASP A 225 0.29 8.49 -15.49
CA ASP A 225 0.17 8.81 -16.91
C ASP A 225 -1.24 9.37 -17.27
N VAL A 226 -2.29 8.76 -16.76
CA VAL A 226 -3.69 9.22 -16.97
C VAL A 226 -3.92 10.54 -16.25
N LEU A 227 -3.44 10.66 -15.01
CA LEU A 227 -3.53 11.91 -14.26
C LEU A 227 -2.82 13.06 -14.96
N PHE A 228 -1.62 12.82 -15.50
CA PHE A 228 -0.86 13.85 -16.20
C PHE A 228 -1.61 14.37 -17.43
N GLU A 229 -2.22 13.50 -18.21
CA GLU A 229 -3.05 13.88 -19.36
C GLU A 229 -4.33 14.61 -18.93
N ALA A 230 -5.00 14.15 -17.89
CA ALA A 230 -6.15 14.85 -17.31
C ALA A 230 -5.79 16.25 -16.82
N TRP A 231 -4.66 16.37 -16.10
CA TRP A 231 -4.15 17.65 -15.61
C TRP A 231 -3.80 18.61 -16.74
N SER A 232 -3.12 18.12 -17.79
CA SER A 232 -2.83 18.90 -18.99
C SER A 232 -4.10 19.45 -19.64
N SER A 233 -5.12 18.62 -19.80
CA SER A 233 -6.42 19.02 -20.35
C SER A 233 -7.13 20.07 -19.48
N LEU A 234 -7.04 19.94 -18.14
CA LEU A 234 -7.61 20.92 -17.21
C LEU A 234 -6.91 22.27 -17.35
N VAL A 235 -5.56 22.31 -17.39
CA VAL A 235 -4.78 23.54 -17.56
C VAL A 235 -5.12 24.24 -18.88
N GLN A 236 -5.30 23.48 -19.98
CA GLN A 236 -5.73 24.06 -21.25
C GLN A 236 -7.12 24.72 -21.18
N ARG A 237 -7.97 24.31 -20.23
CA ARG A 237 -9.31 24.88 -19.96
C ARG A 237 -9.30 25.93 -18.84
N GLY A 238 -8.12 26.42 -18.44
CA GLY A 238 -7.97 27.51 -17.46
C GLY A 238 -7.91 27.03 -15.99
N TRP A 239 -7.60 25.74 -15.73
CA TRP A 239 -7.37 25.28 -14.37
C TRP A 239 -6.08 25.90 -13.79
N ASP A 240 -6.17 26.47 -12.61
CA ASP A 240 -5.13 27.21 -11.92
C ASP A 240 -4.48 26.48 -10.73
N GLY A 241 -4.80 25.21 -10.51
CA GLY A 241 -4.30 24.42 -9.37
C GLY A 241 -2.83 24.01 -9.47
N LEU A 242 -2.24 23.68 -8.32
CA LEU A 242 -0.91 23.08 -8.20
C LEU A 242 -1.02 21.58 -7.95
N LEU A 243 -0.40 20.76 -8.80
CA LEU A 243 -0.25 19.32 -8.60
C LEU A 243 1.09 19.02 -7.91
N VAL A 244 1.04 18.39 -6.76
CA VAL A 244 2.23 17.95 -6.02
C VAL A 244 2.37 16.43 -6.16
N VAL A 245 3.50 16.00 -6.70
CA VAL A 245 3.79 14.60 -6.99
C VAL A 245 4.82 14.06 -6.02
N ILE A 246 4.39 13.15 -5.14
CA ILE A 246 5.20 12.54 -4.10
C ILE A 246 5.52 11.11 -4.50
N GLY A 247 6.77 10.83 -4.74
CA GLY A 247 7.25 9.52 -5.14
C GLY A 247 8.47 9.59 -6.03
N ARG A 248 9.08 8.44 -6.24
CA ARG A 248 10.24 8.26 -7.13
C ARG A 248 9.98 7.11 -8.08
N GLY A 249 10.79 6.99 -9.10
CA GLY A 249 10.69 5.89 -10.06
C GLY A 249 11.46 6.19 -11.33
N ALA A 250 11.55 5.20 -12.21
CA ALA A 250 12.36 5.29 -13.42
C ALA A 250 11.88 6.36 -14.42
N GLU A 251 10.62 6.79 -14.33
CA GLU A 251 10.04 7.78 -15.25
C GLU A 251 10.02 9.20 -14.68
N LEU A 252 10.56 9.46 -13.48
CA LEU A 252 10.51 10.78 -12.83
C LEU A 252 11.04 11.90 -13.74
N GLU A 253 12.24 11.74 -14.29
CA GLU A 253 12.86 12.76 -15.12
C GLU A 253 12.13 12.96 -16.45
N GLN A 254 11.56 11.92 -17.02
CA GLN A 254 10.71 12.02 -18.20
C GLN A 254 9.45 12.85 -17.92
N TRP A 255 8.82 12.68 -16.78
CA TRP A 255 7.62 13.44 -16.41
C TRP A 255 7.96 14.90 -16.10
N ARG A 256 9.11 15.19 -15.46
CA ARG A 256 9.60 16.55 -15.27
C ARG A 256 9.78 17.28 -16.60
N ALA A 257 10.52 16.69 -17.53
CA ALA A 257 10.74 17.25 -18.85
C ALA A 257 9.43 17.51 -19.61
N ARG A 258 8.45 16.60 -19.52
CA ARG A 258 7.13 16.78 -20.13
C ARG A 258 6.35 17.94 -19.51
N ALA A 259 6.40 18.10 -18.19
CA ALA A 259 5.73 19.21 -17.52
C ALA A 259 6.36 20.57 -17.88
N GLU A 260 7.70 20.65 -17.95
CA GLU A 260 8.45 21.84 -18.34
C GLU A 260 8.20 22.25 -19.81
N ALA A 261 8.04 21.26 -20.69
CA ALA A 261 7.75 21.49 -22.11
C ALA A 261 6.29 21.84 -22.40
N ALA A 262 5.39 21.65 -21.45
CA ALA A 262 3.95 21.88 -21.65
C ALA A 262 3.64 23.36 -21.92
N ARG A 263 2.67 23.58 -22.82
CA ARG A 263 2.13 24.92 -23.14
C ARG A 263 0.60 24.83 -23.22
N PRO A 264 -0.15 25.59 -22.41
CA PRO A 264 0.32 26.51 -21.35
C PRO A 264 1.09 25.77 -20.24
N ALA A 265 1.87 26.53 -19.47
CA ALA A 265 2.72 25.98 -18.41
C ALA A 265 1.91 25.25 -17.35
N MET A 266 2.26 24.01 -17.07
CA MET A 266 1.63 23.22 -16.03
C MET A 266 2.27 23.50 -14.68
N ARG A 267 1.45 23.80 -13.66
CA ARG A 267 1.94 23.92 -12.28
C ARG A 267 1.99 22.52 -11.65
N VAL A 268 3.16 21.86 -11.81
CA VAL A 268 3.42 20.52 -11.23
C VAL A 268 4.74 20.57 -10.47
N ARG A 269 4.74 20.11 -9.22
CA ARG A 269 5.95 19.96 -8.39
C ARG A 269 6.23 18.50 -8.09
N PHE A 270 7.37 18.02 -8.56
CA PHE A 270 7.84 16.66 -8.27
C PHE A 270 8.76 16.70 -7.04
N LEU A 271 8.28 16.20 -5.91
CA LEU A 271 9.00 16.23 -4.62
C LEU A 271 9.97 15.06 -4.43
N GLY A 272 9.92 14.05 -5.30
CA GLY A 272 10.67 12.83 -5.09
C GLY A 272 10.13 12.01 -3.91
N PHE A 273 10.99 11.19 -3.32
CA PHE A 273 10.64 10.45 -2.10
C PHE A 273 10.61 11.40 -0.90
N ARG A 274 9.52 11.32 -0.13
CA ARG A 274 9.33 12.09 1.12
C ARG A 274 8.99 11.13 2.25
N SER A 275 9.56 11.35 3.42
CA SER A 275 9.22 10.63 4.66
C SER A 275 8.12 11.31 5.47
N ASP A 276 7.84 12.59 5.19
CA ASP A 276 6.86 13.45 5.84
C ASP A 276 5.59 13.63 4.97
N VAL A 277 5.12 12.55 4.38
CA VAL A 277 3.92 12.55 3.51
C VAL A 277 2.69 13.05 4.26
N ASP A 278 2.54 12.66 5.53
CA ASP A 278 1.49 13.12 6.43
C ASP A 278 1.46 14.65 6.55
N ARG A 279 2.63 15.29 6.74
CA ARG A 279 2.76 16.73 6.81
C ARG A 279 2.32 17.38 5.50
N ILE A 280 2.78 16.87 4.35
CA ILE A 280 2.42 17.40 3.04
C ILE A 280 0.92 17.26 2.78
N LEU A 281 0.33 16.12 3.11
CA LEU A 281 -1.11 15.88 2.95
C LEU A 281 -1.93 16.89 3.74
N ARG A 282 -1.53 17.25 4.97
CA ARG A 282 -2.24 18.26 5.78
C ARG A 282 -2.34 19.62 5.08
N GLY A 283 -1.40 19.96 4.19
CA GLY A 283 -1.44 21.19 3.37
C GLY A 283 -2.32 21.11 2.14
N CYS A 284 -2.65 19.89 1.69
CA CYS A 284 -3.38 19.66 0.45
C CYS A 284 -4.89 19.81 0.59
N ASP A 285 -5.57 20.09 -0.53
CA ASP A 285 -7.02 20.17 -0.65
C ASP A 285 -7.65 18.86 -1.08
N ALA A 286 -6.91 18.08 -1.88
CA ALA A 286 -7.30 16.75 -2.32
C ALA A 286 -6.08 15.88 -2.60
N LEU A 287 -6.31 14.57 -2.60
CA LEU A 287 -5.43 13.57 -3.20
C LEU A 287 -6.13 12.95 -4.42
N VAL A 288 -5.37 12.67 -5.48
CA VAL A 288 -5.91 11.97 -6.65
C VAL A 288 -5.11 10.72 -6.96
N ALA A 289 -5.80 9.59 -7.06
CA ALA A 289 -5.20 8.26 -7.25
C ALA A 289 -6.01 7.44 -8.27
N PRO A 290 -5.87 7.70 -9.59
CA PRO A 290 -6.57 6.96 -10.64
C PRO A 290 -5.90 5.61 -10.89
N THR A 291 -5.86 4.77 -9.88
CA THR A 291 -5.16 3.49 -9.91
C THR A 291 -5.88 2.47 -10.78
N ARG A 292 -5.15 1.81 -11.69
CA ARG A 292 -5.68 0.69 -12.48
C ARG A 292 -5.87 -0.55 -11.63
N TYR A 293 -5.02 -0.72 -10.66
CA TYR A 293 -5.12 -1.76 -9.62
C TYR A 293 -4.44 -1.32 -8.32
N GLU A 294 -5.16 -1.49 -7.24
CA GLU A 294 -4.65 -1.26 -5.88
C GLU A 294 -5.33 -2.24 -4.93
N ALA A 295 -4.56 -3.12 -4.31
CA ALA A 295 -5.08 -4.15 -3.41
C ALA A 295 -5.78 -3.53 -2.18
N TYR A 296 -5.17 -2.51 -1.60
CA TYR A 296 -5.80 -1.68 -0.56
C TYR A 296 -5.78 -0.21 -0.95
N GLY A 297 -4.63 0.46 -0.90
CA GLY A 297 -4.48 1.88 -1.18
C GLY A 297 -4.14 2.69 0.08
N LEU A 298 -3.06 2.30 0.75
CA LEU A 298 -2.68 2.91 2.03
C LEU A 298 -2.49 4.42 1.93
N GLY A 299 -1.86 4.95 0.87
CA GLY A 299 -1.69 6.39 0.71
C GLY A 299 -3.01 7.17 0.58
N VAL A 300 -4.07 6.54 0.04
CA VAL A 300 -5.42 7.11 0.03
C VAL A 300 -6.03 7.06 1.42
N HIS A 301 -5.89 5.93 2.12
CA HIS A 301 -6.34 5.79 3.52
C HIS A 301 -5.68 6.85 4.41
N GLU A 302 -4.37 7.05 4.28
CA GLU A 302 -3.60 8.06 5.00
C GLU A 302 -4.10 9.49 4.72
N ALA A 303 -4.40 9.81 3.46
CA ALA A 303 -4.99 11.10 3.10
C ALA A 303 -6.36 11.32 3.76
N LEU A 304 -7.23 10.31 3.73
CA LEU A 304 -8.53 10.35 4.41
C LEU A 304 -8.37 10.53 5.92
N CYS A 305 -7.40 9.85 6.54
CA CYS A 305 -7.06 10.04 7.96
C CYS A 305 -6.59 11.47 8.27
N CYS A 306 -5.92 12.14 7.32
CA CYS A 306 -5.56 13.57 7.42
C CYS A 306 -6.74 14.53 7.17
N GLY A 307 -7.94 14.01 6.94
CA GLY A 307 -9.11 14.83 6.60
C GLY A 307 -9.05 15.42 5.18
N VAL A 308 -8.27 14.81 4.30
CA VAL A 308 -8.08 15.24 2.91
C VAL A 308 -8.97 14.41 1.99
N PRO A 309 -9.89 15.04 1.24
CA PRO A 309 -10.68 14.35 0.24
C PRO A 309 -9.80 13.63 -0.77
N ALA A 310 -10.11 12.37 -1.04
CA ALA A 310 -9.32 11.59 -1.99
C ALA A 310 -10.18 11.10 -3.16
N LEU A 311 -9.79 11.48 -4.37
CA LEU A 311 -10.39 11.00 -5.62
C LEU A 311 -9.65 9.72 -6.01
N VAL A 312 -10.31 8.59 -5.88
CA VAL A 312 -9.68 7.28 -6.07
C VAL A 312 -10.51 6.40 -7.00
N SER A 313 -9.84 5.52 -7.73
CA SER A 313 -10.50 4.52 -8.55
C SER A 313 -11.41 3.60 -7.71
N GLU A 314 -12.62 3.32 -8.19
CA GLU A 314 -13.50 2.29 -7.62
C GLU A 314 -12.84 0.90 -7.58
N ARG A 315 -11.80 0.69 -8.39
CA ARG A 315 -11.04 -0.56 -8.45
C ARG A 315 -10.02 -0.73 -7.31
N ALA A 316 -9.86 0.28 -6.46
CA ALA A 316 -8.97 0.21 -5.29
C ALA A 316 -9.70 -0.38 -4.08
N GLY A 317 -9.02 -1.23 -3.29
CA GLY A 317 -9.62 -1.80 -2.08
C GLY A 317 -10.08 -0.75 -1.07
N VAL A 318 -9.39 0.39 -0.97
CA VAL A 318 -9.80 1.50 -0.10
C VAL A 318 -11.12 2.17 -0.50
N ALA A 319 -11.59 1.99 -1.73
CA ALA A 319 -12.91 2.50 -2.15
C ALA A 319 -14.07 1.93 -1.31
N GLU A 320 -13.85 0.77 -0.68
CA GLU A 320 -14.82 0.09 0.19
C GLU A 320 -15.16 0.87 1.46
N VAL A 321 -14.24 1.73 1.94
CA VAL A 321 -14.47 2.52 3.17
C VAL A 321 -15.27 3.80 2.90
N TYR A 322 -15.56 4.14 1.64
CA TYR A 322 -16.29 5.35 1.29
C TYR A 322 -17.79 5.22 1.62
N PRO A 323 -18.31 6.00 2.55
CA PRO A 323 -19.74 6.06 2.80
C PRO A 323 -20.47 6.61 1.56
N LYS A 324 -21.77 6.34 1.46
CA LYS A 324 -22.60 6.76 0.32
C LYS A 324 -22.40 8.23 -0.08
N ALA A 325 -22.28 9.10 0.92
CA ALA A 325 -22.11 10.54 0.73
C ALA A 325 -20.77 10.94 0.07
N LEU A 326 -19.73 10.09 0.14
CA LEU A 326 -18.42 10.32 -0.45
C LEU A 326 -18.17 9.51 -1.74
N LYS A 327 -19.09 8.64 -2.14
CA LYS A 327 -18.99 7.89 -3.42
C LYS A 327 -18.80 8.76 -4.66
N PRO A 328 -19.32 10.01 -4.76
CA PRO A 328 -19.02 10.87 -5.91
C PRO A 328 -17.54 11.23 -6.09
N LEU A 329 -16.68 11.02 -5.07
CA LEU A 329 -15.23 11.13 -5.19
C LEU A 329 -14.59 9.93 -5.90
N LEU A 330 -15.33 8.83 -6.13
CA LEU A 330 -14.79 7.65 -6.78
C LEU A 330 -14.73 7.85 -8.30
N ILE A 331 -13.60 7.45 -8.89
CA ILE A 331 -13.34 7.48 -10.33
C ILE A 331 -13.74 6.11 -10.90
N GLN A 332 -14.74 6.08 -11.78
CA GLN A 332 -15.27 4.84 -12.34
C GLN A 332 -14.30 4.21 -13.36
N ASP A 333 -13.81 5.03 -14.29
CA ASP A 333 -12.79 4.59 -15.25
C ASP A 333 -11.46 5.34 -15.03
N PRO A 334 -10.50 4.72 -14.32
CA PRO A 334 -9.20 5.31 -14.06
C PRO A 334 -8.28 5.33 -15.30
N GLU A 335 -8.70 4.77 -16.42
CA GLU A 335 -7.97 4.78 -17.68
C GLU A 335 -8.39 5.91 -18.62
N SER A 336 -9.45 6.64 -18.25
CA SER A 336 -9.97 7.78 -19.00
C SER A 336 -9.48 9.11 -18.41
N PRO A 337 -8.57 9.85 -19.08
CA PRO A 337 -8.16 11.18 -18.63
C PRO A 337 -9.34 12.14 -18.48
N ALA A 338 -10.35 12.02 -19.36
CA ALA A 338 -11.56 12.84 -19.30
C ALA A 338 -12.36 12.60 -18.01
N GLN A 339 -12.50 11.34 -17.57
CA GLN A 339 -13.19 11.03 -16.31
C GLN A 339 -12.40 11.49 -15.08
N VAL A 340 -11.07 11.38 -15.10
CA VAL A 340 -10.21 11.91 -14.02
C VAL A 340 -10.33 13.43 -13.96
N ALA A 341 -10.30 14.13 -15.10
CA ALA A 341 -10.49 15.57 -15.17
C ALA A 341 -11.88 15.98 -14.63
N SER A 342 -12.94 15.31 -15.08
CA SER A 342 -14.30 15.58 -14.62
C SER A 342 -14.48 15.32 -13.11
N ALA A 343 -13.79 14.32 -12.56
CA ALA A 343 -13.79 14.08 -11.11
C ALA A 343 -13.14 15.24 -10.34
N LEU A 344 -12.00 15.77 -10.82
CA LEU A 344 -11.34 16.94 -10.26
C LEU A 344 -12.21 18.20 -10.34
N GLU A 345 -12.89 18.43 -11.48
CA GLU A 345 -13.83 19.54 -11.63
C GLU A 345 -15.02 19.43 -10.68
N ARG A 346 -15.65 18.26 -10.58
CA ARG A 346 -16.75 18.02 -9.62
C ARG A 346 -16.30 18.27 -8.19
N TRP A 347 -15.13 17.78 -7.82
CA TRP A 347 -14.57 18.03 -6.49
C TRP A 347 -14.39 19.53 -6.24
N ARG A 348 -13.81 20.28 -7.19
CA ARG A 348 -13.54 21.71 -7.04
C ARG A 348 -14.82 22.55 -6.99
N ASN A 349 -15.77 22.26 -7.88
CA ASN A 349 -17.02 23.01 -7.99
C ASN A 349 -18.00 22.70 -6.88
N GLY A 350 -17.62 21.88 -5.92
CA GLY A 350 -18.35 21.20 -4.89
C GLY A 350 -19.62 21.82 -4.40
N GLU A 351 -20.77 21.20 -4.73
CA GLU A 351 -22.03 21.41 -4.08
C GLU A 351 -22.02 20.96 -2.60
N LEU A 352 -20.95 20.29 -2.17
CA LEU A 352 -20.80 19.64 -0.87
C LEU A 352 -19.46 20.03 -0.25
N ASP A 353 -19.50 20.31 1.05
CA ASP A 353 -18.27 20.41 1.84
C ASP A 353 -17.61 19.04 2.00
N TRP A 354 -16.83 18.66 1.01
CA TRP A 354 -16.10 17.39 0.99
C TRP A 354 -15.22 17.21 2.22
N ARG A 355 -14.58 18.31 2.65
CA ARG A 355 -13.65 18.28 3.78
C ARG A 355 -14.37 17.96 5.08
N ALA A 356 -15.50 18.58 5.37
CA ALA A 356 -16.30 18.28 6.56
C ALA A 356 -16.73 16.80 6.59
N ARG A 357 -17.21 16.28 5.47
CA ARG A 357 -17.61 14.86 5.37
C ARG A 357 -16.44 13.89 5.53
N VAL A 358 -15.26 14.23 5.00
CA VAL A 358 -14.06 13.40 5.16
C VAL A 358 -13.52 13.46 6.58
N LEU A 359 -13.69 14.57 7.31
CA LEU A 359 -13.32 14.65 8.73
C LEU A 359 -14.10 13.66 9.60
N ASP A 360 -15.37 13.40 9.29
CA ASP A 360 -16.13 12.37 10.00
C ASP A 360 -15.61 10.98 9.68
N LEU A 361 -15.37 10.67 8.40
CA LEU A 361 -14.74 9.41 8.01
C LEU A 361 -13.33 9.24 8.62
N SER A 362 -12.56 10.31 8.71
CA SER A 362 -11.23 10.32 9.34
C SER A 362 -11.26 9.83 10.79
N LYS A 363 -12.28 10.25 11.57
CA LYS A 363 -12.43 9.79 12.96
C LYS A 363 -12.55 8.28 13.02
N ASP A 364 -13.41 7.69 12.17
CA ASP A 364 -13.63 6.25 12.12
C ASP A 364 -12.39 5.48 11.64
N LEU A 365 -11.73 5.95 10.59
CA LEU A 365 -10.55 5.29 10.03
C LEU A 365 -9.38 5.27 11.02
N ARG A 366 -9.20 6.34 11.79
CA ARG A 366 -8.13 6.47 12.78
C ARG A 366 -8.32 5.61 14.03
N THR A 367 -9.52 5.06 14.27
CA THR A 367 -9.72 4.06 15.33
C THR A 367 -8.99 2.75 15.02
N ARG A 368 -8.76 2.44 13.74
CA ARG A 368 -8.02 1.26 13.29
C ARG A 368 -6.52 1.57 13.24
N SER A 369 -5.89 1.55 14.42
CA SER A 369 -4.43 1.64 14.52
C SER A 369 -3.74 0.37 13.98
N TRP A 370 -2.41 0.43 13.79
CA TRP A 370 -1.63 -0.77 13.47
C TRP A 370 -1.72 -1.84 14.57
N GLU A 371 -1.89 -1.45 15.82
CA GLU A 371 -2.08 -2.36 16.94
C GLU A 371 -3.45 -3.04 16.90
N GLU A 372 -4.50 -2.27 16.58
CA GLU A 372 -5.84 -2.81 16.39
C GLU A 372 -5.91 -3.77 15.19
N MET A 373 -5.29 -3.40 14.07
CA MET A 373 -5.16 -4.31 12.92
C MET A 373 -4.47 -5.62 13.30
N ALA A 374 -3.37 -5.53 14.06
CA ALA A 374 -2.62 -6.71 14.47
C ALA A 374 -3.41 -7.59 15.47
N ARG A 375 -4.17 -6.99 16.39
CA ARG A 375 -5.08 -7.71 17.29
C ARG A 375 -6.13 -8.47 16.48
N ASN A 376 -6.84 -7.78 15.58
CA ASN A 376 -7.84 -8.39 14.71
C ASN A 376 -7.26 -9.52 13.84
N PHE A 377 -6.00 -9.35 13.39
CA PHE A 377 -5.29 -10.41 12.66
C PHE A 377 -5.10 -11.64 13.53
N VAL A 378 -4.57 -11.48 14.75
CA VAL A 378 -4.33 -12.59 15.69
C VAL A 378 -5.65 -13.27 16.05
N ASP A 379 -6.68 -12.51 16.40
CA ASP A 379 -8.00 -13.07 16.75
C ASP A 379 -8.58 -13.88 15.58
N THR A 380 -8.42 -13.39 14.34
CA THR A 380 -8.91 -14.09 13.13
C THR A 380 -8.20 -15.41 12.87
N ILE A 381 -6.94 -15.56 13.24
CA ILE A 381 -6.19 -16.81 13.00
C ILE A 381 -6.22 -17.77 14.19
N THR A 382 -6.70 -17.34 15.36
CA THR A 382 -6.79 -18.16 16.59
C THR A 382 -8.19 -18.68 16.89
N GLY A 383 -9.23 -18.01 16.42
CA GLY A 383 -10.64 -18.42 16.50
C GLY A 383 -11.02 -19.31 15.35
#